data_0bddd2c6c6b2c1ddf10083b9249ea93b
#
_entry.id   0bddd2c6c6b2c1ddf10083b9249ea93b
#
_cell.length_a   1.000
_cell.length_b   1.000
_cell.length_c   1.000
_cell.angle_alpha   90.00
_cell.angle_beta   90.00
_cell.angle_gamma   90.00
#
_symmetry.space_group_name_H-M   'P 1'
#
loop_
_entity.id
_entity.type
_entity.pdbx_description
1 polymer ?
#
loop_
_entity_poly.entity_id
_entity_poly.type
_entity_poly.pdbx_seq_one_letter_code
_entity_poly.pdbx_strand_id
1 'polypeptide(L)'
;MILHVRLFAVLRERAGADQLEIDVAEGATVADALRALAEQHRPLAAPLAEMEVVMAVNRSYAREDEQLTAGDELALIPPVSGGAEEQDIGPLPGDGTPHVRVTPEPLSAERLTTVVATNHSGAIVTFQGTTRDVERLDYEAYEPMASEQIEAILTEVAARHEVEGIAAEHRTGAVPLGEPSVVVAVASAHRGPAFAAAREAIDRIKAEAPIWKREMEGQEGRWVEGTPPPA
;
A
#
# COMPACT_ATOMS: atom_id res chain seq x y z
N MET A 1 20.60 -1.30 21.77
CA MET A 1 20.75 -1.95 20.44
C MET A 1 20.45 -0.93 19.34
N ILE A 2 21.13 -1.04 18.21
CA ILE A 2 20.83 -0.19 17.06
C ILE A 2 19.64 -0.78 16.31
N LEU A 3 18.67 0.08 16.00
CA LEU A 3 17.48 -0.24 15.21
C LEU A 3 17.47 0.60 13.94
N HIS A 4 17.17 -0.02 12.79
CA HIS A 4 16.97 0.69 11.53
C HIS A 4 15.50 1.09 11.37
N VAL A 5 15.28 2.39 11.14
CA VAL A 5 13.93 2.94 10.98
C VAL A 5 13.76 3.45 9.56
N ARG A 6 12.80 2.90 8.83
CA ARG A 6 12.42 3.37 7.48
C ARG A 6 11.33 4.42 7.54
N LEU A 7 11.50 5.45 6.73
CA LEU A 7 10.61 6.59 6.67
C LEU A 7 10.08 6.80 5.25
N PHE A 8 8.81 7.15 5.14
CA PHE A 8 8.14 7.35 3.86
C PHE A 8 7.43 8.70 3.79
N ALA A 9 7.17 9.16 2.59
CA ALA A 9 6.38 10.34 2.28
C ALA A 9 6.80 11.56 3.15
N VAL A 10 5.86 12.18 3.83
CA VAL A 10 6.09 13.35 4.67
C VAL A 10 7.12 13.13 5.79
N LEU A 11 7.20 11.92 6.37
CA LEU A 11 8.20 11.61 7.40
C LEU A 11 9.62 11.60 6.82
N ARG A 12 9.81 11.03 5.64
CA ARG A 12 11.08 11.06 4.91
C ARG A 12 11.51 12.50 4.59
N GLU A 13 10.60 13.34 4.10
CA GLU A 13 10.88 14.75 3.80
C GLU A 13 11.29 15.53 5.06
N ARG A 14 10.60 15.30 6.19
CA ARG A 14 10.90 15.96 7.46
C ARG A 14 12.23 15.54 8.06
N ALA A 15 12.59 14.26 7.91
CA ALA A 15 13.87 13.71 8.38
C ALA A 15 15.05 14.08 7.46
N GLY A 16 14.77 14.33 6.16
CA GLY A 16 15.79 14.49 5.13
C GLY A 16 16.51 13.17 4.76
N ALA A 17 15.95 12.02 5.16
CA ALA A 17 16.49 10.69 4.94
C ALA A 17 15.35 9.66 4.86
N ASP A 18 15.53 8.62 4.08
CA ASP A 18 14.60 7.49 3.95
C ASP A 18 14.82 6.41 5.02
N GLN A 19 16.00 6.42 5.65
CA GLN A 19 16.36 5.52 6.73
C GLN A 19 17.16 6.25 7.80
N LEU A 20 16.89 5.93 9.07
CA LEU A 20 17.59 6.42 10.24
C LEU A 20 18.04 5.25 11.11
N GLU A 21 19.08 5.46 11.89
CA GLU A 21 19.50 4.58 12.97
C GLU A 21 19.18 5.23 14.31
N ILE A 22 18.56 4.47 15.21
CA ILE A 22 18.30 4.89 16.59
C ILE A 22 18.88 3.90 17.58
N ASP A 23 19.29 4.39 18.75
CA ASP A 23 19.71 3.54 19.85
C ASP A 23 18.54 3.33 20.82
N VAL A 24 18.20 2.07 21.07
CA VAL A 24 17.13 1.67 21.99
C VAL A 24 17.65 0.60 22.97
N ALA A 25 16.98 0.44 24.10
CA ALA A 25 17.31 -0.61 25.07
C ALA A 25 17.06 -2.01 24.46
N GLU A 26 17.75 -3.04 24.96
CA GLU A 26 17.41 -4.42 24.61
C GLU A 26 16.00 -4.76 25.13
N GLY A 27 15.16 -5.36 24.28
CA GLY A 27 13.77 -5.68 24.59
C GLY A 27 12.82 -4.46 24.57
N ALA A 28 13.26 -3.33 23.97
CA ALA A 28 12.40 -2.18 23.75
C ALA A 28 11.18 -2.56 22.90
N THR A 29 10.06 -1.92 23.16
CA THR A 29 8.85 -2.06 22.35
C THR A 29 8.86 -1.07 21.17
N VAL A 30 7.93 -1.24 20.25
CA VAL A 30 7.68 -0.28 19.15
C VAL A 30 7.41 1.12 19.71
N ALA A 31 6.61 1.23 20.79
CA ALA A 31 6.37 2.52 21.46
C ALA A 31 7.65 3.16 22.03
N ASP A 32 8.56 2.34 22.58
CA ASP A 32 9.85 2.85 23.08
C ASP A 32 10.73 3.35 21.92
N ALA A 33 10.71 2.65 20.79
CA ALA A 33 11.44 3.06 19.59
C ALA A 33 10.90 4.37 19.01
N LEU A 34 9.57 4.56 18.97
CA LEU A 34 8.95 5.83 18.54
C LEU A 34 9.37 7.00 19.44
N ARG A 35 9.39 6.78 20.75
CA ARG A 35 9.83 7.79 21.72
C ARG A 35 11.32 8.14 21.51
N ALA A 36 12.17 7.12 21.38
CA ALA A 36 13.59 7.31 21.12
C ALA A 36 13.84 8.06 19.79
N LEU A 37 13.08 7.72 18.75
CA LEU A 37 13.15 8.42 17.46
C LEU A 37 12.79 9.91 17.59
N ALA A 38 11.70 10.23 18.29
CA ALA A 38 11.28 11.62 18.51
C ALA A 38 12.30 12.42 19.33
N GLU A 39 13.01 11.80 20.26
CA GLU A 39 14.06 12.40 21.07
C GLU A 39 15.37 12.60 20.29
N GLN A 40 15.79 11.60 19.54
CA GLN A 40 17.06 11.60 18.79
C GLN A 40 16.97 12.39 17.48
N HIS A 41 15.77 12.46 16.85
CA HIS A 41 15.52 13.14 15.57
C HIS A 41 14.41 14.19 15.70
N ARG A 42 14.73 15.34 16.26
CA ARG A 42 13.78 16.45 16.54
C ARG A 42 12.84 16.85 15.40
N PRO A 43 13.25 16.83 14.10
CA PRO A 43 12.33 17.14 13.01
C PRO A 43 11.12 16.20 12.90
N LEU A 44 11.21 14.99 13.47
CA LEU A 44 10.12 14.02 13.48
C LEU A 44 9.21 14.11 14.71
N ALA A 45 9.61 14.82 15.77
CA ALA A 45 8.84 14.89 17.02
C ALA A 45 7.42 15.44 16.82
N ALA A 46 7.28 16.54 16.08
CA ALA A 46 5.97 17.13 15.80
C ALA A 46 5.11 16.25 14.87
N PRO A 47 5.61 15.78 13.70
CA PRO A 47 4.85 14.86 12.86
C PRO A 47 4.37 13.60 13.58
N LEU A 48 5.21 12.98 14.40
CA LEU A 48 4.84 11.77 15.16
C LEU A 48 3.80 12.03 16.27
N ALA A 49 3.69 13.27 16.75
CA ALA A 49 2.68 13.65 17.74
C ALA A 49 1.35 14.11 17.11
N GLU A 50 1.37 14.58 15.86
CA GLU A 50 0.23 15.23 15.21
C GLU A 50 -0.49 14.32 14.20
N MET A 51 0.18 13.30 13.68
CA MET A 51 -0.42 12.36 12.71
C MET A 51 -0.48 10.94 13.26
N GLU A 52 -1.50 10.22 12.86
CA GLU A 52 -1.62 8.80 13.12
C GLU A 52 -0.66 8.04 12.18
N VAL A 53 0.37 7.42 12.75
CA VAL A 53 1.39 6.66 12.03
C VAL A 53 1.22 5.20 12.37
N VAL A 54 1.06 4.37 11.35
CA VAL A 54 1.05 2.90 11.52
C VAL A 54 2.48 2.39 11.45
N MET A 55 2.81 1.43 12.30
CA MET A 55 4.12 0.82 12.37
C MET A 55 4.11 -0.55 11.70
N ALA A 56 5.23 -0.90 11.07
CA ALA A 56 5.47 -2.25 10.61
C ALA A 56 6.87 -2.71 11.06
N VAL A 57 6.95 -3.93 11.56
CA VAL A 57 8.21 -4.62 11.88
C VAL A 57 8.41 -5.72 10.85
N ASN A 58 9.56 -5.71 10.18
CA ASN A 58 9.91 -6.70 9.16
C ASN A 58 8.79 -6.89 8.09
N ARG A 59 8.15 -5.79 7.67
CA ARG A 59 7.07 -5.73 6.65
C ARG A 59 5.71 -6.27 7.09
N SER A 60 5.53 -6.57 8.38
CA SER A 60 4.23 -6.90 8.96
C SER A 60 3.77 -5.76 9.86
N TYR A 61 2.49 -5.41 9.79
CA TYR A 61 1.93 -4.39 10.70
C TYR A 61 2.15 -4.79 12.15
N ALA A 62 2.62 -3.85 12.97
CA ALA A 62 3.04 -4.08 14.33
C ALA A 62 2.26 -3.19 15.31
N ARG A 63 2.05 -3.69 16.52
CA ARG A 63 1.41 -2.96 17.62
C ARG A 63 2.46 -2.25 18.46
N GLU A 64 2.05 -1.22 19.17
CA GLU A 64 2.94 -0.45 20.05
C GLU A 64 3.60 -1.28 21.15
N ASP A 65 2.95 -2.34 21.62
CA ASP A 65 3.44 -3.23 22.68
C ASP A 65 4.34 -4.37 22.16
N GLU A 66 4.52 -4.48 20.85
CA GLU A 66 5.39 -5.49 20.22
C GLU A 66 6.85 -5.27 20.58
N GLN A 67 7.55 -6.33 21.02
CA GLN A 67 8.95 -6.28 21.40
C GLN A 67 9.85 -6.36 20.16
N LEU A 68 10.84 -5.49 20.13
CA LEU A 68 11.85 -5.43 19.07
C LEU A 68 13.12 -6.22 19.45
N THR A 69 13.73 -6.82 18.45
CA THR A 69 14.98 -7.54 18.55
C THR A 69 16.06 -6.90 17.68
N ALA A 70 17.33 -7.21 17.98
CA ALA A 70 18.44 -6.70 17.17
C ALA A 70 18.35 -7.23 15.74
N GLY A 71 18.38 -6.31 14.78
CA GLY A 71 18.28 -6.60 13.35
C GLY A 71 16.87 -6.43 12.76
N ASP A 72 15.86 -6.12 13.58
CA ASP A 72 14.53 -5.77 13.07
C ASP A 72 14.57 -4.44 12.28
N GLU A 73 13.80 -4.36 11.22
CA GLU A 73 13.50 -3.16 10.49
C GLU A 73 12.15 -2.60 10.96
N LEU A 74 12.16 -1.40 11.55
CA LEU A 74 10.93 -0.67 11.90
C LEU A 74 10.58 0.30 10.77
N ALA A 75 9.43 0.14 10.16
CA ALA A 75 8.91 1.06 9.14
C ALA A 75 7.80 1.94 9.74
N LEU A 76 7.88 3.26 9.50
CA LEU A 76 6.86 4.22 9.89
C LEU A 76 6.04 4.61 8.68
N ILE A 77 4.76 4.22 8.69
CA ILE A 77 3.82 4.33 7.58
C ILE A 77 2.84 5.47 7.91
N PRO A 78 3.05 6.69 7.35
CA PRO A 78 2.07 7.77 7.50
C PRO A 78 0.77 7.42 6.77
N PRO A 79 -0.34 8.16 7.03
CA PRO A 79 -1.62 7.91 6.40
C PRO A 79 -1.53 7.75 4.89
N VAL A 80 -2.10 6.65 4.37
CA VAL A 80 -2.16 6.37 2.93
C VAL A 80 -3.37 7.05 2.29
N SER A 81 -3.29 7.37 0.99
CA SER A 81 -4.35 8.12 0.30
C SER A 81 -5.50 7.20 -0.16
N GLY A 82 -6.41 6.86 0.75
CA GLY A 82 -7.61 6.05 0.51
C GLY A 82 -8.10 5.43 1.82
N GLY A 83 -9.37 5.21 2.02
CA GLY A 83 -9.92 4.63 3.25
C GLY A 83 -10.97 3.57 3.00
N ALA A 84 -11.05 2.50 3.80
CA ALA A 84 -12.11 1.50 3.84
C ALA A 84 -12.27 0.86 5.24
N GLU A 85 -13.45 0.32 5.52
CA GLU A 85 -13.84 -0.33 6.78
C GLU A 85 -13.59 -1.85 6.76
N GLU A 86 -13.34 -2.43 7.93
CA GLU A 86 -12.87 -3.79 8.21
C GLU A 86 -13.96 -4.88 8.08
N GLN A 87 -13.66 -6.05 7.50
CA GLN A 87 -14.48 -7.27 7.60
C GLN A 87 -13.63 -8.56 7.55
N ASP A 88 -14.01 -9.57 8.39
CA ASP A 88 -13.35 -10.86 8.66
C ASP A 88 -13.54 -11.93 7.57
N ILE A 89 -12.50 -12.74 7.27
CA ILE A 89 -12.49 -13.64 6.11
C ILE A 89 -11.99 -15.06 6.40
N GLY A 90 -12.68 -16.06 5.87
CA GLY A 90 -12.34 -17.49 5.93
C GLY A 90 -11.52 -17.98 4.69
N PRO A 91 -11.05 -19.27 4.65
CA PRO A 91 -10.01 -19.75 3.74
C PRO A 91 -10.44 -20.04 2.29
N LEU A 92 -9.45 -19.94 1.38
CA LEU A 92 -9.57 -19.95 -0.07
C LEU A 92 -9.66 -21.34 -0.74
N PRO A 93 -10.36 -21.48 -1.90
CA PRO A 93 -10.18 -22.60 -2.83
C PRO A 93 -9.60 -22.18 -4.18
N GLY A 94 -8.62 -22.95 -4.67
CA GLY A 94 -8.27 -23.07 -6.07
C GLY A 94 -7.00 -22.36 -6.55
N ASP A 95 -6.37 -22.93 -7.53
CA ASP A 95 -5.06 -22.69 -8.14
C ASP A 95 -4.84 -21.31 -8.84
N GLY A 96 -5.57 -20.28 -8.47
CA GLY A 96 -5.48 -18.97 -9.07
C GLY A 96 -4.61 -18.01 -8.24
N THR A 97 -3.28 -18.11 -8.35
CA THR A 97 -2.39 -17.10 -7.77
C THR A 97 -2.71 -15.73 -8.37
N PRO A 98 -3.03 -14.71 -7.58
CA PRO A 98 -3.24 -13.36 -8.08
C PRO A 98 -2.01 -12.83 -8.79
N HIS A 99 -2.19 -12.06 -9.87
CA HIS A 99 -1.08 -11.33 -10.47
C HIS A 99 -0.95 -9.96 -9.80
N VAL A 100 0.22 -9.67 -9.26
CA VAL A 100 0.54 -8.38 -8.62
C VAL A 100 1.82 -7.80 -9.19
N ARG A 101 1.82 -6.51 -9.47
CA ARG A 101 3.03 -5.78 -9.85
C ARG A 101 2.97 -4.33 -9.35
N VAL A 102 4.01 -3.93 -8.62
CA VAL A 102 4.29 -2.53 -8.29
C VAL A 102 5.49 -2.10 -9.15
N THR A 103 5.37 -1.03 -9.94
CA THR A 103 6.33 -0.75 -11.02
C THR A 103 6.39 0.74 -11.39
N PRO A 104 7.53 1.30 -11.79
CA PRO A 104 7.60 2.64 -12.36
C PRO A 104 7.13 2.70 -13.83
N GLU A 105 6.92 1.57 -14.48
CA GLU A 105 6.54 1.50 -15.90
C GLU A 105 5.05 1.84 -16.12
N PRO A 106 4.66 2.37 -17.29
CA PRO A 106 3.26 2.57 -17.68
C PRO A 106 2.45 1.27 -17.60
N LEU A 107 1.21 1.39 -17.12
CA LEU A 107 0.30 0.26 -16.96
C LEU A 107 -0.54 0.03 -18.23
N SER A 108 -0.91 -1.23 -18.48
CA SER A 108 -1.79 -1.62 -19.59
C SER A 108 -2.98 -2.45 -19.08
N ALA A 109 -4.18 -1.87 -19.16
CA ALA A 109 -5.41 -2.58 -18.83
C ALA A 109 -5.69 -3.76 -19.77
N GLU A 110 -5.32 -3.63 -21.06
CA GLU A 110 -5.46 -4.71 -22.04
C GLU A 110 -4.60 -5.91 -21.65
N ARG A 111 -3.35 -5.67 -21.21
CA ARG A 111 -2.48 -6.74 -20.73
C ARG A 111 -3.06 -7.42 -19.49
N LEU A 112 -3.57 -6.68 -18.52
CA LEU A 112 -4.19 -7.27 -17.34
C LEU A 112 -5.44 -8.08 -17.67
N THR A 113 -6.27 -7.60 -18.59
CA THR A 113 -7.43 -8.34 -19.09
C THR A 113 -7.03 -9.70 -19.65
N THR A 114 -5.92 -9.76 -20.39
CA THR A 114 -5.39 -11.03 -20.91
C THR A 114 -4.85 -11.94 -19.80
N VAL A 115 -4.20 -11.37 -18.78
CA VAL A 115 -3.63 -12.13 -17.65
C VAL A 115 -4.73 -12.85 -16.86
N VAL A 116 -5.87 -12.21 -16.62
CA VAL A 116 -6.96 -12.80 -15.79
C VAL A 116 -7.92 -13.69 -16.58
N ALA A 117 -7.92 -13.60 -17.91
CA ALA A 117 -8.87 -14.32 -18.74
C ALA A 117 -8.68 -15.84 -18.67
N THR A 118 -9.76 -16.58 -18.50
CA THR A 118 -9.81 -18.04 -18.56
C THR A 118 -10.87 -18.51 -19.56
N ASN A 119 -10.85 -19.79 -19.92
CA ASN A 119 -11.87 -20.39 -20.81
C ASN A 119 -13.28 -20.44 -20.15
N HIS A 120 -13.37 -20.17 -18.85
CA HIS A 120 -14.61 -20.21 -18.08
C HIS A 120 -15.16 -18.80 -17.78
N SER A 121 -14.37 -17.77 -18.09
CA SER A 121 -14.74 -16.37 -17.79
C SER A 121 -15.85 -15.89 -18.71
N GLY A 122 -17.06 -15.71 -18.17
CA GLY A 122 -18.18 -15.08 -18.84
C GLY A 122 -18.22 -13.56 -18.71
N ALA A 123 -17.42 -12.99 -17.80
CA ALA A 123 -17.28 -11.55 -17.56
C ALA A 123 -15.88 -11.21 -17.10
N ILE A 124 -15.34 -10.12 -17.66
CA ILE A 124 -14.10 -9.50 -17.17
C ILE A 124 -14.40 -8.03 -16.86
N VAL A 125 -14.05 -7.58 -15.66
CA VAL A 125 -14.19 -6.20 -15.20
C VAL A 125 -12.79 -5.64 -15.02
N THR A 126 -12.55 -4.45 -15.58
CA THR A 126 -11.29 -3.72 -15.40
C THR A 126 -11.57 -2.36 -14.83
N PHE A 127 -10.92 -2.04 -13.71
CA PHE A 127 -10.88 -0.71 -13.11
C PHE A 127 -9.56 -0.05 -13.45
N GLN A 128 -9.60 1.22 -13.82
CA GLN A 128 -8.41 2.06 -14.00
C GLN A 128 -8.57 3.33 -13.16
N GLY A 129 -7.65 3.56 -12.22
CA GLY A 129 -7.51 4.83 -11.54
C GLY A 129 -6.55 5.72 -12.29
N THR A 130 -7.03 6.84 -12.84
CA THR A 130 -6.24 7.75 -13.67
C THR A 130 -5.92 9.05 -12.94
N THR A 131 -4.77 9.66 -13.26
CA THR A 131 -4.43 11.01 -12.83
C THR A 131 -5.38 12.01 -13.47
N ARG A 132 -5.99 12.89 -12.65
CA ARG A 132 -6.92 13.93 -13.11
C ARG A 132 -6.68 15.23 -12.33
N ASP A 133 -7.10 16.35 -12.88
CA ASP A 133 -7.14 17.68 -12.26
C ASP A 133 -5.76 18.28 -11.89
N VAL A 134 -4.66 17.55 -12.09
CA VAL A 134 -3.27 17.99 -11.87
C VAL A 134 -2.38 17.57 -13.04
N GLU A 135 -1.25 18.24 -13.23
CA GLU A 135 -0.32 17.90 -14.33
C GLU A 135 0.20 16.47 -14.20
N ARG A 136 0.51 16.06 -12.98
CA ARG A 136 0.92 14.69 -12.66
C ARG A 136 0.75 14.39 -11.17
N LEU A 137 0.70 13.09 -10.88
CA LEU A 137 0.86 12.56 -9.52
C LEU A 137 2.22 11.86 -9.43
N ASP A 138 2.97 12.12 -8.36
CA ASP A 138 4.15 11.36 -8.02
C ASP A 138 3.78 10.35 -6.92
N TYR A 139 3.93 9.05 -7.22
CA TYR A 139 3.62 7.97 -6.29
C TYR A 139 4.88 7.43 -5.63
N GLU A 140 4.81 7.22 -4.32
CA GLU A 140 5.81 6.52 -3.53
C GLU A 140 5.18 5.28 -2.92
N ALA A 141 5.93 4.17 -2.86
CA ALA A 141 5.49 2.94 -2.25
C ALA A 141 6.61 2.30 -1.42
N TYR A 142 6.23 1.65 -0.32
CA TYR A 142 7.10 0.65 0.29
C TYR A 142 6.94 -0.65 -0.51
N GLU A 143 7.60 -0.72 -1.68
CA GLU A 143 7.33 -1.71 -2.73
C GLU A 143 7.23 -3.17 -2.26
N PRO A 144 8.16 -3.71 -1.43
CA PRO A 144 8.05 -5.10 -0.98
C PRO A 144 6.77 -5.34 -0.18
N MET A 145 6.47 -4.48 0.79
CA MET A 145 5.28 -4.60 1.63
C MET A 145 4.00 -4.30 0.84
N ALA A 146 4.03 -3.32 -0.07
CA ALA A 146 2.88 -3.01 -0.92
C ALA A 146 2.50 -4.19 -1.82
N SER A 147 3.49 -4.89 -2.40
CA SER A 147 3.25 -6.07 -3.23
C SER A 147 2.68 -7.23 -2.41
N GLU A 148 3.25 -7.52 -1.25
CA GLU A 148 2.79 -8.57 -0.33
C GLU A 148 1.36 -8.28 0.16
N GLN A 149 1.06 -7.02 0.53
CA GLN A 149 -0.26 -6.61 0.98
C GLN A 149 -1.31 -6.68 -0.13
N ILE A 150 -0.99 -6.23 -1.34
CA ILE A 150 -1.90 -6.34 -2.50
C ILE A 150 -2.18 -7.81 -2.81
N GLU A 151 -1.17 -8.68 -2.78
CA GLU A 151 -1.34 -10.12 -3.02
C GLU A 151 -2.29 -10.75 -1.98
N ALA A 152 -2.11 -10.43 -0.70
CA ALA A 152 -3.01 -10.89 0.37
C ALA A 152 -4.45 -10.43 0.12
N ILE A 153 -4.65 -9.13 -0.15
CA ILE A 153 -5.97 -8.56 -0.47
C ILE A 153 -6.62 -9.29 -1.65
N LEU A 154 -5.90 -9.45 -2.75
CA LEU A 154 -6.46 -10.09 -3.96
C LEU A 154 -6.79 -11.56 -3.71
N THR A 155 -5.95 -12.25 -2.95
CA THR A 155 -6.18 -13.63 -2.55
C THR A 155 -7.49 -13.77 -1.78
N GLU A 156 -7.70 -12.95 -0.78
CA GLU A 156 -8.91 -12.92 0.03
C GLU A 156 -10.16 -12.55 -0.77
N VAL A 157 -10.06 -11.51 -1.61
CA VAL A 157 -11.16 -11.06 -2.48
C VAL A 157 -11.53 -12.15 -3.48
N ALA A 158 -10.54 -12.82 -4.07
CA ALA A 158 -10.79 -13.91 -5.02
C ALA A 158 -11.60 -15.06 -4.41
N ALA A 159 -11.25 -15.43 -3.18
CA ALA A 159 -11.99 -16.46 -2.45
C ALA A 159 -13.40 -16.04 -2.06
N ARG A 160 -13.54 -14.82 -1.51
CA ARG A 160 -14.83 -14.31 -1.04
C ARG A 160 -15.86 -14.23 -2.16
N HIS A 161 -15.44 -13.87 -3.36
CA HIS A 161 -16.31 -13.69 -4.52
C HIS A 161 -16.28 -14.86 -5.50
N GLU A 162 -15.52 -15.92 -5.21
CA GLU A 162 -15.38 -17.10 -6.06
C GLU A 162 -15.03 -16.73 -7.51
N VAL A 163 -14.07 -15.79 -7.71
CA VAL A 163 -13.64 -15.35 -9.03
C VAL A 163 -12.51 -16.24 -9.58
N GLU A 164 -12.42 -16.35 -10.90
CA GLU A 164 -11.51 -17.27 -11.58
C GLU A 164 -10.13 -16.69 -11.82
N GLY A 165 -10.04 -15.37 -11.94
CA GLY A 165 -8.80 -14.65 -12.12
C GLY A 165 -8.90 -13.24 -11.55
N ILE A 166 -7.82 -12.82 -10.89
CA ILE A 166 -7.72 -11.46 -10.32
C ILE A 166 -6.30 -10.95 -10.46
N ALA A 167 -6.17 -9.67 -10.80
CA ALA A 167 -4.88 -9.02 -10.98
C ALA A 167 -4.94 -7.56 -10.55
N ALA A 168 -3.83 -7.04 -10.01
CA ALA A 168 -3.65 -5.61 -9.78
C ALA A 168 -2.22 -5.18 -10.12
N GLU A 169 -2.10 -4.03 -10.75
CA GLU A 169 -0.83 -3.34 -10.95
C GLU A 169 -0.93 -1.91 -10.47
N HIS A 170 0.09 -1.46 -9.75
CA HIS A 170 0.20 -0.08 -9.28
C HIS A 170 1.50 0.55 -9.78
N ARG A 171 1.42 1.78 -10.31
CA ARG A 171 2.58 2.52 -10.79
C ARG A 171 3.19 3.34 -9.66
N THR A 172 4.52 3.39 -9.61
CA THR A 172 5.32 4.29 -8.77
C THR A 172 5.99 5.38 -9.60
N GLY A 173 6.51 6.42 -8.93
CA GLY A 173 7.10 7.56 -9.62
C GLY A 173 6.07 8.46 -10.28
N ALA A 174 6.46 9.12 -11.35
CA ALA A 174 5.67 10.12 -12.05
C ALA A 174 4.57 9.48 -12.93
N VAL A 175 3.31 9.88 -12.69
CA VAL A 175 2.14 9.46 -13.48
C VAL A 175 1.48 10.71 -14.08
N PRO A 176 1.67 10.98 -15.38
CA PRO A 176 1.10 12.14 -16.07
C PRO A 176 -0.42 12.17 -16.05
N LEU A 177 -0.99 13.37 -16.28
CA LEU A 177 -2.43 13.59 -16.46
C LEU A 177 -3.00 12.62 -17.51
N GLY A 178 -4.09 11.94 -17.15
CA GLY A 178 -4.80 10.99 -18.01
C GLY A 178 -4.23 9.57 -18.03
N GLU A 179 -3.03 9.35 -17.50
CA GLU A 179 -2.45 8.01 -17.43
C GLU A 179 -2.93 7.24 -16.18
N PRO A 180 -3.06 5.88 -16.27
CA PRO A 180 -3.44 5.06 -15.13
C PRO A 180 -2.29 4.94 -14.13
N SER A 181 -2.61 5.14 -12.85
CA SER A 181 -1.74 4.86 -11.71
C SER A 181 -1.98 3.50 -11.09
N VAL A 182 -3.19 2.97 -11.22
CA VAL A 182 -3.57 1.63 -10.76
C VAL A 182 -4.53 0.99 -11.74
N VAL A 183 -4.35 -0.29 -11.98
CA VAL A 183 -5.26 -1.12 -12.78
C VAL A 183 -5.58 -2.37 -11.97
N VAL A 184 -6.88 -2.68 -11.85
CA VAL A 184 -7.39 -3.94 -11.29
C VAL A 184 -8.22 -4.64 -12.36
N ALA A 185 -7.97 -5.92 -12.59
CA ALA A 185 -8.75 -6.75 -13.51
C ALA A 185 -9.26 -7.99 -12.79
N VAL A 186 -10.53 -8.32 -12.99
CA VAL A 186 -11.18 -9.50 -12.39
C VAL A 186 -11.97 -10.26 -13.46
N ALA A 187 -11.74 -11.55 -13.53
CA ALA A 187 -12.46 -12.48 -14.40
C ALA A 187 -13.32 -13.44 -13.57
N SER A 188 -14.57 -13.62 -13.97
CA SER A 188 -15.51 -14.53 -13.33
C SER A 188 -16.52 -15.08 -14.33
N ALA A 189 -17.14 -16.23 -14.04
CA ALA A 189 -18.23 -16.79 -14.84
C ALA A 189 -19.40 -15.81 -15.02
N HIS A 190 -19.66 -14.95 -14.02
CA HIS A 190 -20.77 -14.03 -14.03
C HIS A 190 -20.35 -12.58 -13.65
N ARG A 191 -21.05 -11.59 -14.24
CA ARG A 191 -20.75 -10.16 -14.01
C ARG A 191 -20.89 -9.70 -12.55
N GLY A 192 -21.84 -10.27 -11.81
CA GLY A 192 -22.10 -9.86 -10.41
C GLY A 192 -20.87 -10.00 -9.53
N PRO A 193 -20.31 -11.22 -9.37
CA PRO A 193 -19.05 -11.41 -8.64
C PRO A 193 -17.90 -10.59 -9.21
N ALA A 194 -17.75 -10.47 -10.53
CA ALA A 194 -16.66 -9.70 -11.13
C ALA A 194 -16.69 -8.23 -10.72
N PHE A 195 -17.87 -7.57 -10.74
CA PHE A 195 -18.01 -6.18 -10.29
C PHE A 195 -17.78 -6.02 -8.78
N ALA A 196 -18.33 -6.95 -7.96
CA ALA A 196 -18.17 -6.91 -6.52
C ALA A 196 -16.70 -7.05 -6.12
N ALA A 197 -16.00 -8.05 -6.67
CA ALA A 197 -14.59 -8.29 -6.42
C ALA A 197 -13.70 -7.13 -6.90
N ALA A 198 -13.95 -6.59 -8.09
CA ALA A 198 -13.16 -5.47 -8.60
C ALA A 198 -13.28 -4.23 -7.72
N ARG A 199 -14.51 -3.94 -7.22
CA ARG A 199 -14.75 -2.84 -6.31
C ARG A 199 -14.05 -3.06 -4.97
N GLU A 200 -14.25 -4.21 -4.33
CA GLU A 200 -13.62 -4.51 -3.04
C GLU A 200 -12.10 -4.47 -3.15
N ALA A 201 -11.52 -5.07 -4.20
CA ALA A 201 -10.08 -5.07 -4.41
C ALA A 201 -9.50 -3.65 -4.47
N ILE A 202 -10.09 -2.74 -5.26
CA ILE A 202 -9.55 -1.37 -5.36
C ILE A 202 -9.78 -0.56 -4.09
N ASP A 203 -10.93 -0.73 -3.42
CA ASP A 203 -11.22 -0.03 -2.18
C ASP A 203 -10.20 -0.44 -1.10
N ARG A 204 -9.93 -1.73 -0.94
CA ARG A 204 -8.93 -2.25 0.01
C ARG A 204 -7.50 -1.89 -0.37
N ILE A 205 -7.10 -2.01 -1.63
CA ILE A 205 -5.75 -1.61 -2.07
C ILE A 205 -5.48 -0.15 -1.69
N LYS A 206 -6.44 0.75 -1.91
CA LYS A 206 -6.30 2.16 -1.56
C LYS A 206 -6.27 2.43 -0.07
N ALA A 207 -6.88 1.58 0.75
CA ALA A 207 -6.94 1.72 2.19
C ALA A 207 -5.74 1.09 2.90
N GLU A 208 -5.25 -0.04 2.40
CA GLU A 208 -4.37 -0.93 3.14
C GLU A 208 -2.94 -0.97 2.59
N ALA A 209 -2.75 -0.76 1.26
CA ALA A 209 -1.42 -0.81 0.67
C ALA A 209 -0.60 0.44 1.02
N PRO A 210 0.66 0.30 1.48
CA PRO A 210 1.53 1.42 1.82
C PRO A 210 2.03 2.15 0.56
N ILE A 211 1.12 2.93 -0.03
CA ILE A 211 1.33 3.73 -1.24
C ILE A 211 0.82 5.15 -1.00
N TRP A 212 1.67 6.13 -1.28
CA TRP A 212 1.38 7.54 -1.09
C TRP A 212 1.43 8.27 -2.42
N LYS A 213 0.66 9.35 -2.54
CA LYS A 213 0.67 10.20 -3.73
C LYS A 213 0.90 11.66 -3.37
N ARG A 214 1.63 12.34 -4.23
CA ARG A 214 1.89 13.76 -4.17
C ARG A 214 1.37 14.41 -5.44
N GLU A 215 0.51 15.42 -5.29
CA GLU A 215 0.04 16.26 -6.39
C GLU A 215 1.14 17.22 -6.78
N MET A 216 1.43 17.32 -8.08
CA MET A 216 2.49 18.16 -8.62
C MET A 216 1.92 19.28 -9.50
N GLU A 217 2.32 20.52 -9.18
CA GLU A 217 2.10 21.70 -10.02
C GLU A 217 3.48 22.29 -10.34
N GLY A 218 3.94 22.09 -11.57
CA GLY A 218 5.31 22.45 -11.93
C GLY A 218 6.35 21.66 -11.11
N GLN A 219 7.15 22.38 -10.30
CA GLN A 219 8.15 21.78 -9.40
C GLN A 219 7.68 21.67 -7.94
N GLU A 220 6.55 22.25 -7.60
CA GLU A 220 5.97 22.18 -6.27
C GLU A 220 5.10 20.94 -6.12
N GLY A 221 5.20 20.27 -4.99
CA GLY A 221 4.43 19.04 -4.71
C GLY A 221 3.81 19.07 -3.33
N ARG A 222 2.55 18.64 -3.24
CA ARG A 222 1.80 18.53 -1.99
C ARG A 222 1.35 17.08 -1.78
N TRP A 223 1.72 16.48 -0.66
CA TRP A 223 1.22 15.18 -0.26
C TRP A 223 -0.30 15.23 -0.06
N VAL A 224 -0.99 14.26 -0.64
CA VAL A 224 -2.43 14.09 -0.43
C VAL A 224 -2.64 13.42 0.92
N GLU A 225 -3.44 14.06 1.78
CA GLU A 225 -3.84 13.47 3.06
C GLU A 225 -4.54 12.13 2.81
N GLY A 226 -4.19 11.13 3.60
CA GLY A 226 -4.73 9.78 3.54
C GLY A 226 -5.29 9.33 4.88
N THR A 227 -5.84 8.14 4.91
CA THR A 227 -6.25 7.44 6.12
C THR A 227 -5.15 6.47 6.53
N PRO A 228 -4.84 6.30 7.83
CA PRO A 228 -3.92 5.24 8.24
C PRO A 228 -4.48 3.87 7.83
N PRO A 229 -3.64 2.94 7.36
CA PRO A 229 -4.07 1.58 7.10
C PRO A 229 -4.54 0.90 8.41
N PRO A 230 -5.45 -0.08 8.33
CA PRO A 230 -5.86 -0.85 9.51
C PRO A 230 -4.65 -1.58 10.09
N ALA A 231 -4.56 -1.58 11.43
CA ALA A 231 -3.47 -2.21 12.18
C ALA A 231 -3.70 -3.72 12.37
#